data_c702b270332ddb2339ed25c107cb81c8
#
_entry.id   c702b270332ddb2339ed25c107cb81c8
#
_cell.length_a   1.000
_cell.length_b   1.000
_cell.length_c   1.000
_cell.angle_alpha   90.00
_cell.angle_beta   90.00
_cell.angle_gamma   90.00
#
_symmetry.space_group_name_H-M   'P 1'
#
loop_
_entity.id
_entity.type
_entity.pdbx_description
1 polymer ?
#
loop_
_entity_poly.entity_id
_entity_poly.type
_entity_poly.pdbx_seq_one_letter_code
_entity_poly.pdbx_strand_id
1 'polypeptide(L)'
;MLTDEGVALRGTFLIDKKGIIRHELVNDLGLGRNVDETLRLLDALIFTEEHGEVCPANWHKGEEAMKPTAKGVADYLARHQ
;
A
#
# COMPACT_ATOMS: atom_id res chain seq x y z
N MET A 1 -12.76 -8.93 13.14
CA MET A 1 -12.10 -7.83 13.86
C MET A 1 -12.60 -7.61 15.29
N LEU A 2 -13.14 -8.64 15.91
CA LEU A 2 -13.51 -8.57 17.32
C LEU A 2 -12.48 -9.32 18.17
N THR A 3 -12.16 -8.76 19.34
CA THR A 3 -11.35 -9.47 20.35
C THR A 3 -12.22 -10.44 21.12
N ASP A 4 -11.60 -11.33 21.91
CA ASP A 4 -12.31 -12.25 22.79
C ASP A 4 -13.18 -11.52 23.82
N GLU A 5 -12.88 -10.29 24.12
CA GLU A 5 -13.64 -9.45 25.05
C GLU A 5 -14.80 -8.72 24.34
N GLY A 6 -15.01 -8.93 23.07
CA GLY A 6 -16.07 -8.31 22.31
C GLY A 6 -15.79 -6.86 21.89
N VAL A 7 -14.54 -6.40 22.00
CA VAL A 7 -14.13 -5.06 21.57
C VAL A 7 -13.66 -5.12 20.13
N ALA A 8 -14.16 -4.20 19.29
CA ALA A 8 -13.78 -4.15 17.89
C ALA A 8 -12.37 -3.57 17.72
N LEU A 9 -11.52 -4.27 16.98
CA LEU A 9 -10.25 -3.73 16.54
C LEU A 9 -10.48 -2.69 15.45
N ARG A 10 -9.61 -1.68 15.37
CA ARG A 10 -9.72 -0.64 14.36
C ARG A 10 -9.03 -1.07 13.08
N GLY A 11 -9.78 -1.03 11.99
CA GLY A 11 -9.27 -1.36 10.65
C GLY A 11 -9.25 -0.14 9.75
N THR A 12 -8.36 -0.18 8.77
CA THR A 12 -8.29 0.79 7.67
C THR A 12 -8.26 0.02 6.36
N PHE A 13 -9.13 0.40 5.43
CA PHE A 13 -9.28 -0.29 4.16
C PHE A 13 -9.12 0.68 3.01
N LEU A 14 -8.38 0.28 1.99
CA LEU A 14 -8.24 1.02 0.75
C LEU A 14 -8.97 0.26 -0.35
N ILE A 15 -10.04 0.85 -0.84
CA ILE A 15 -10.95 0.21 -1.80
C ILE A 15 -10.91 1.00 -3.11
N ASP A 16 -10.69 0.31 -4.24
CA ASP A 16 -10.62 0.97 -5.54
C ASP A 16 -12.02 1.26 -6.11
N LYS A 17 -12.03 1.89 -7.29
CA LYS A 17 -13.29 2.28 -7.96
C LYS A 17 -14.16 1.10 -8.36
N LYS A 18 -13.60 -0.09 -8.44
CA LYS A 18 -14.32 -1.34 -8.77
C LYS A 18 -14.86 -2.04 -7.53
N GLY A 19 -14.64 -1.48 -6.35
CA GLY A 19 -15.06 -2.07 -5.08
C GLY A 19 -14.14 -3.17 -4.57
N ILE A 20 -12.93 -3.28 -5.12
CA ILE A 20 -11.95 -4.29 -4.72
C ILE A 20 -11.08 -3.73 -3.59
N ILE A 21 -10.94 -4.50 -2.52
CA ILE A 21 -10.02 -4.13 -1.43
C ILE A 21 -8.60 -4.32 -1.92
N ARG A 22 -7.82 -3.23 -1.96
CA ARG A 22 -6.44 -3.22 -2.43
C ARG A 22 -5.43 -3.23 -1.30
N HIS A 23 -5.84 -2.83 -0.12
CA HIS A 23 -5.03 -2.85 1.09
C HIS A 23 -5.94 -2.89 2.31
N GLU A 24 -5.53 -3.61 3.33
CA GLU A 24 -6.21 -3.60 4.64
C GLU A 24 -5.17 -3.60 5.76
N LEU A 25 -5.50 -2.92 6.84
CA LEU A 25 -4.70 -2.86 8.04
C LEU A 25 -5.61 -3.02 9.23
N VAL A 26 -5.29 -3.93 10.13
CA VAL A 26 -5.99 -4.11 11.40
C VAL A 26 -4.94 -4.07 12.51
N ASN A 27 -5.05 -3.09 13.39
CA ASN A 27 -4.12 -2.94 14.50
C ASN A 27 -4.72 -3.48 15.79
N ASP A 28 -3.86 -4.07 16.63
CA ASP A 28 -4.22 -4.38 18.00
C ASP A 28 -4.55 -3.08 18.77
N LEU A 29 -5.28 -3.20 19.86
CA LEU A 29 -5.78 -2.07 20.63
C LEU A 29 -4.67 -1.11 21.11
N GLY A 30 -3.48 -1.66 21.39
CA GLY A 30 -2.33 -0.87 21.82
C GLY A 30 -1.57 -0.15 20.70
N LEU A 31 -1.95 -0.36 19.43
CA LEU A 31 -1.23 0.15 18.29
C LEU A 31 -2.07 1.18 17.51
N GLY A 32 -1.63 2.42 17.53
CA GLY A 32 -2.29 3.48 16.78
C GLY A 32 -2.07 3.33 15.27
N ARG A 33 -2.98 3.90 14.47
CA ARG A 33 -2.85 3.94 13.01
C ARG A 33 -1.99 5.11 12.58
N ASN A 34 -1.25 4.92 11.48
CA ASN A 34 -0.45 5.97 10.87
C ASN A 34 -1.17 6.50 9.64
N VAL A 35 -1.70 7.72 9.74
CA VAL A 35 -2.45 8.35 8.65
C VAL A 35 -1.54 8.65 7.46
N ASP A 36 -0.29 9.04 7.69
CA ASP A 36 0.66 9.31 6.61
C ASP A 36 0.93 8.06 5.78
N GLU A 37 1.01 6.90 6.41
CA GLU A 37 1.16 5.63 5.70
C GLU A 37 -0.07 5.31 4.85
N THR A 38 -1.27 5.60 5.35
CA THR A 38 -2.51 5.43 4.59
C THR A 38 -2.52 6.32 3.35
N LEU A 39 -2.08 7.57 3.48
CA LEU A 39 -1.96 8.50 2.35
C LEU A 39 -0.89 8.05 1.36
N ARG A 40 0.24 7.53 1.84
CA ARG A 40 1.29 6.97 0.99
C ARG A 40 0.75 5.83 0.13
N LEU A 41 -0.02 4.93 0.72
CA LEU A 41 -0.64 3.81 0.02
C LEU A 41 -1.69 4.27 -1.00
N LEU A 42 -2.47 5.31 -0.67
CA LEU A 42 -3.42 5.89 -1.60
C LEU A 42 -2.70 6.49 -2.81
N ASP A 43 -1.62 7.24 -2.59
CA ASP A 43 -0.80 7.79 -3.67
C ASP A 43 -0.23 6.67 -4.53
N ALA A 44 0.24 5.58 -3.92
CA ALA A 44 0.78 4.42 -4.63
C ALA A 44 -0.30 3.73 -5.48
N LEU A 45 -1.50 3.57 -4.95
CA LEU A 45 -2.61 2.96 -5.70
C LEU A 45 -2.98 3.81 -6.91
N ILE A 46 -3.11 5.12 -6.73
CA ILE A 46 -3.43 6.05 -7.83
C ILE A 46 -2.34 5.99 -8.90
N PHE A 47 -1.08 6.02 -8.50
CA PHE A 47 0.06 5.93 -9.42
C PHE A 47 0.02 4.63 -10.22
N THR A 48 -0.19 3.50 -9.54
CA THR A 48 -0.26 2.18 -10.18
C THR A 48 -1.39 2.10 -11.19
N GLU A 49 -2.56 2.65 -10.87
CA GLU A 49 -3.70 2.66 -11.79
C GLU A 49 -3.47 3.55 -13.01
N GLU A 50 -2.77 4.68 -12.84
CA GLU A 50 -2.52 5.62 -13.93
C GLU A 50 -1.39 5.19 -14.86
N HIS A 51 -0.35 4.57 -14.32
CA HIS A 51 0.90 4.28 -15.05
C HIS A 51 1.14 2.81 -15.36
N GLY A 52 0.38 1.90 -14.74
CA GLY A 52 0.57 0.45 -14.92
C GLY A 52 1.89 -0.07 -14.35
N GLU A 53 2.59 0.73 -13.56
CA GLU A 53 3.81 0.35 -12.88
C GLU A 53 3.53 -0.05 -11.43
N VAL A 54 4.46 -0.77 -10.81
CA VAL A 54 4.32 -1.17 -9.41
C VAL A 54 5.25 -0.33 -8.54
N CYS A 55 4.77 -0.02 -7.34
CA CYS A 55 5.52 0.76 -6.37
C CYS A 55 6.32 -0.17 -5.46
N PRO A 56 7.65 -0.03 -5.40
CA PRO A 56 8.47 -0.85 -4.53
C PRO A 56 8.29 -0.47 -3.06
N ALA A 57 8.90 -1.27 -2.18
CA ALA A 57 8.87 -0.99 -0.75
C ALA A 57 9.35 0.43 -0.45
N ASN A 58 8.68 1.10 0.49
CA ASN A 58 8.97 2.46 0.93
C ASN A 58 8.77 3.55 -0.13
N TRP A 59 8.12 3.22 -1.25
CA TRP A 59 7.85 4.20 -2.31
C TRP A 59 7.00 5.36 -1.79
N HIS A 60 7.36 6.58 -2.23
CA HIS A 60 6.57 7.80 -2.01
C HIS A 60 6.30 8.47 -3.34
N LYS A 61 5.26 9.31 -3.38
CA LYS A 61 4.91 10.07 -4.57
C LYS A 61 6.09 10.87 -5.09
N GLY A 62 6.38 10.74 -6.39
CA GLY A 62 7.52 11.38 -7.04
C GLY A 62 8.76 10.51 -7.13
N GLU A 63 8.79 9.36 -6.45
CA GLU A 63 9.90 8.42 -6.54
C GLU A 63 9.73 7.48 -7.74
N GLU A 64 10.81 6.79 -8.10
CA GLU A 64 10.80 5.84 -9.20
C GLU A 64 9.97 4.60 -8.85
N ALA A 65 9.18 4.14 -9.81
CA ALA A 65 8.46 2.87 -9.73
C ALA A 65 9.05 1.89 -10.75
N MET A 66 8.55 0.67 -10.77
CA MET A 66 9.05 -0.35 -11.69
C MET A 66 7.91 -0.98 -12.48
N LYS A 67 8.22 -1.46 -13.70
CA LYS A 67 7.25 -2.19 -14.50
C LYS A 67 7.07 -3.59 -13.93
N PRO A 68 5.84 -4.14 -13.97
CA PRO A 68 5.55 -5.47 -13.39
C PRO A 68 6.04 -6.60 -14.30
N THR A 69 7.30 -6.55 -14.72
CA THR A 69 7.96 -7.55 -15.55
C THR A 69 9.29 -7.92 -14.93
N ALA A 70 9.81 -9.10 -15.28
CA ALA A 70 11.13 -9.52 -14.78
C ALA A 70 12.21 -8.51 -15.14
N LYS A 71 12.18 -7.97 -16.37
CA LYS A 71 13.13 -6.95 -16.82
C LYS A 71 12.96 -5.64 -16.05
N GLY A 72 11.72 -5.20 -15.82
CA GLY A 72 11.44 -3.98 -15.08
C GLY A 72 11.94 -4.04 -13.65
N VAL A 73 11.74 -5.17 -12.97
CA VAL A 73 12.24 -5.40 -11.61
C VAL A 73 13.77 -5.43 -11.60
N ALA A 74 14.40 -6.14 -12.55
CA ALA A 74 15.86 -6.23 -12.64
C ALA A 74 16.48 -4.85 -12.89
N ASP A 75 15.90 -4.07 -13.82
CA ASP A 75 16.37 -2.71 -14.13
C ASP A 75 16.28 -1.81 -12.90
N TYR A 76 15.17 -1.87 -12.17
CA TYR A 76 14.98 -1.08 -10.96
C TYR A 76 16.02 -1.46 -9.89
N LEU A 77 16.19 -2.76 -9.63
CA LEU A 77 17.14 -3.25 -8.61
C LEU A 77 18.58 -2.87 -8.97
N ALA A 78 18.93 -2.92 -10.24
CA ALA A 78 20.26 -2.52 -10.70
C ALA A 78 20.54 -1.04 -10.41
N ARG A 79 19.54 -0.16 -10.51
CA ARG A 79 19.68 1.27 -10.22
C ARG A 79 19.69 1.61 -8.74
N HIS A 80 19.15 0.72 -7.89
CA HIS A 80 18.94 0.99 -6.45
C HIS A 80 19.76 0.09 -5.53
N GLN A 81 20.75 -0.58 -6.07
CA GLN A 81 21.67 -1.39 -5.26
C GLN A 81 22.81 -0.57 -4.66
#